data_d44bfcb1939c140142f4ce2551d64a1b
#
_entry.id   d44bfcb1939c140142f4ce2551d64a1b
#
_cell.length_a   1.000
_cell.length_b   1.000
_cell.length_c   1.000
_cell.angle_alpha   90.00
_cell.angle_beta   90.00
_cell.angle_gamma   90.00
#
_symmetry.space_group_name_H-M   'P 1'
#
loop_
_entity.id
_entity.type
_entity.pdbx_description
1 polymer ?
#
loop_
_entity_poly.entity_id
_entity_poly.type
_entity_poly.pdbx_seq_one_letter_code
_entity_poly.pdbx_strand_id
1 'polypeptide(L)'
;MESLYQFEHLSTKDGFNTALSHFRSVTDVVGYIEEGYNAADVLNALLDEKEISQQQLVPTISAILLDKYGYSYYSHTMRITLSDFTAILKEVPRWKAVDVVLVYFHPDLGALVLNPKNSEHFESFHGFKENELITIYAGQVDEKDTSKQEKTAIQTLIKFLEGKNVKSPDILLKGRNKFQQFELEQEEEEEWEEEEEAEEEEEAEEESVPEGEEEEEAEAQTTSKKRRMTPFYSIPVTNELFHNGNVEAWKKIIQSYNAKHPSLEVYIYYEGERIHDIHSLFKWGKVKHGSTILFAVAGEDIQDVAKLQRYLRQGASPQFESFLKFPVNTILNLF
;
A
#
# COMPACT_ATOMS: atom_id res chain seq x y z
N MET A 1 -12.89 -21.11 -24.69
CA MET A 1 -12.13 -21.91 -23.71
C MET A 1 -11.02 -21.14 -22.99
N GLU A 2 -10.52 -20.02 -23.54
CA GLU A 2 -9.47 -19.20 -22.87
C GLU A 2 -9.94 -18.47 -21.60
N SER A 3 -11.22 -18.14 -21.47
CA SER A 3 -11.72 -17.40 -20.29
C SER A 3 -11.79 -18.21 -19.00
N LEU A 4 -11.78 -19.55 -19.09
CA LEU A 4 -11.81 -20.41 -17.90
C LEU A 4 -10.45 -20.53 -17.19
N TYR A 5 -9.33 -20.40 -17.92
CA TYR A 5 -7.99 -20.45 -17.33
C TYR A 5 -7.68 -19.23 -16.44
N GLN A 6 -8.27 -18.06 -16.74
CA GLN A 6 -8.09 -16.87 -15.89
C GLN A 6 -8.75 -17.06 -14.53
N PHE A 7 -9.89 -17.74 -14.45
CA PHE A 7 -10.56 -18.01 -13.18
C PHE A 7 -9.88 -19.14 -12.38
N GLU A 8 -9.18 -20.04 -13.06
CA GLU A 8 -8.46 -21.14 -12.39
C GLU A 8 -7.30 -20.62 -11.54
N HIS A 9 -6.60 -19.57 -12.00
CA HIS A 9 -5.58 -18.88 -11.20
C HIS A 9 -6.18 -18.20 -9.97
N LEU A 10 -7.32 -17.51 -10.09
CA LEU A 10 -8.02 -16.88 -8.98
C LEU A 10 -8.63 -17.89 -7.98
N SER A 11 -8.80 -19.15 -8.38
CA SER A 11 -9.27 -20.21 -7.48
C SER A 11 -8.19 -20.75 -6.54
N THR A 12 -6.92 -20.45 -6.84
CA THR A 12 -5.79 -20.76 -5.97
C THR A 12 -5.58 -19.65 -4.96
N LYS A 13 -5.16 -19.99 -3.73
CA LYS A 13 -4.89 -19.01 -2.68
C LYS A 13 -3.83 -17.99 -3.10
N ASP A 14 -2.73 -18.45 -3.69
CA ASP A 14 -1.64 -17.58 -4.12
C ASP A 14 -2.05 -16.69 -5.28
N GLY A 15 -2.80 -17.21 -6.25
CA GLY A 15 -3.32 -16.42 -7.37
C GLY A 15 -4.33 -15.37 -6.93
N PHE A 16 -5.20 -15.70 -5.98
CA PHE A 16 -6.16 -14.77 -5.40
C PHE A 16 -5.45 -13.65 -4.61
N ASN A 17 -4.51 -14.00 -3.74
CA ASN A 17 -3.73 -13.01 -2.98
C ASN A 17 -2.90 -12.11 -3.88
N THR A 18 -2.27 -12.65 -4.93
CA THR A 18 -1.54 -11.87 -5.93
C THR A 18 -2.47 -10.89 -6.66
N ALA A 19 -3.68 -11.32 -7.03
CA ALA A 19 -4.66 -10.45 -7.68
C ALA A 19 -5.15 -9.34 -6.76
N LEU A 20 -5.34 -9.60 -5.46
CA LEU A 20 -5.72 -8.58 -4.47
C LEU A 20 -4.60 -7.57 -4.24
N SER A 21 -3.35 -8.03 -4.10
CA SER A 21 -2.19 -7.15 -3.96
C SER A 21 -2.08 -6.21 -5.17
N HIS A 22 -2.22 -6.76 -6.39
CA HIS A 22 -2.23 -5.94 -7.60
C HIS A 22 -3.38 -4.92 -7.63
N PHE A 23 -4.58 -5.32 -7.21
CA PHE A 23 -5.74 -4.43 -7.17
C PHE A 23 -5.52 -3.26 -6.19
N ARG A 24 -4.96 -3.53 -5.02
CA ARG A 24 -4.64 -2.50 -4.02
C ARG A 24 -3.68 -1.46 -4.61
N SER A 25 -2.53 -1.88 -5.11
CA SER A 25 -1.53 -0.96 -5.68
C SER A 25 -2.11 -0.12 -6.83
N VAL A 26 -3.01 -0.69 -7.66
CA VAL A 26 -3.71 0.07 -8.71
C VAL A 26 -4.67 1.11 -8.11
N THR A 27 -5.36 0.79 -7.02
CA THR A 27 -6.26 1.71 -6.34
C THR A 27 -5.50 2.88 -5.71
N ASP A 28 -4.37 2.60 -5.06
CA ASP A 28 -3.50 3.61 -4.46
C ASP A 28 -2.96 4.56 -5.54
N VAL A 29 -2.47 4.03 -6.67
CA VAL A 29 -2.06 4.85 -7.83
C VAL A 29 -3.18 5.75 -8.33
N VAL A 30 -4.43 5.25 -8.39
CA VAL A 30 -5.60 6.04 -8.79
C VAL A 30 -5.85 7.17 -7.79
N GLY A 31 -5.80 6.90 -6.49
CA GLY A 31 -5.98 7.91 -5.44
C GLY A 31 -4.98 9.05 -5.58
N TYR A 32 -3.70 8.73 -5.66
CA TYR A 32 -2.63 9.74 -5.81
C TYR A 32 -2.73 10.55 -7.12
N ILE A 33 -3.15 9.92 -8.23
CA ILE A 33 -3.39 10.64 -9.50
C ILE A 33 -4.57 11.61 -9.35
N GLU A 34 -5.63 11.24 -8.64
CA GLU A 34 -6.79 12.11 -8.37
C GLU A 34 -6.42 13.27 -7.44
N GLU A 35 -5.43 13.12 -6.57
CA GLU A 35 -4.82 14.18 -5.76
C GLU A 35 -3.88 15.10 -6.56
N GLY A 36 -3.57 14.74 -7.79
CA GLY A 36 -2.78 15.56 -8.72
C GLY A 36 -1.32 15.17 -8.86
N TYR A 37 -0.90 14.04 -8.30
CA TYR A 37 0.44 13.50 -8.51
C TYR A 37 0.56 12.83 -9.89
N ASN A 38 1.78 12.85 -10.44
CA ASN A 38 2.04 12.22 -11.72
C ASN A 38 2.20 10.69 -11.56
N ALA A 39 1.57 9.95 -12.45
CA ALA A 39 1.60 8.48 -12.40
C ALA A 39 3.02 7.89 -12.45
N ALA A 40 3.99 8.56 -13.08
CA ALA A 40 5.36 8.09 -13.13
C ALA A 40 6.06 8.21 -11.76
N ASP A 41 5.82 9.30 -11.03
CA ASP A 41 6.39 9.50 -9.70
C ASP A 41 5.85 8.45 -8.74
N VAL A 42 4.53 8.25 -8.72
CA VAL A 42 3.85 7.24 -7.88
C VAL A 42 4.33 5.83 -8.19
N LEU A 43 4.37 5.45 -9.47
CA LEU A 43 4.75 4.09 -9.87
C LEU A 43 6.22 3.77 -9.58
N ASN A 44 7.12 4.75 -9.71
CA ASN A 44 8.52 4.55 -9.35
C ASN A 44 8.68 4.37 -7.83
N ALA A 45 7.99 5.16 -7.02
CA ALA A 45 8.01 5.00 -5.57
C ALA A 45 7.50 3.61 -5.14
N LEU A 46 6.35 3.16 -5.67
CA LEU A 46 5.83 1.81 -5.40
C LEU A 46 6.74 0.69 -5.91
N LEU A 47 7.50 0.93 -6.97
CA LEU A 47 8.49 -0.02 -7.49
C LEU A 47 9.71 -0.12 -6.55
N ASP A 48 10.18 1.00 -6.02
CA ASP A 48 11.30 1.07 -5.08
C ASP A 48 10.96 0.38 -3.76
N GLU A 49 9.74 0.56 -3.25
CA GLU A 49 9.21 -0.15 -2.07
C GLU A 49 8.81 -1.62 -2.37
N LYS A 50 8.96 -2.07 -3.61
CA LYS A 50 8.60 -3.44 -4.06
C LYS A 50 7.12 -3.80 -3.91
N GLU A 51 6.26 -2.82 -3.82
CA GLU A 51 4.81 -3.02 -3.80
C GLU A 51 4.27 -3.46 -5.16
N ILE A 52 4.93 -3.01 -6.24
CA ILE A 52 4.68 -3.45 -7.60
C ILE A 52 5.95 -4.00 -8.25
N SER A 53 5.77 -4.84 -9.24
CA SER A 53 6.86 -5.39 -10.04
C SER A 53 7.00 -4.62 -11.36
N GLN A 54 8.22 -4.66 -11.94
CA GLN A 54 8.52 -4.11 -13.27
C GLN A 54 7.52 -4.55 -14.36
N GLN A 55 7.02 -5.79 -14.28
CA GLN A 55 6.09 -6.34 -15.26
C GLN A 55 4.69 -5.72 -15.16
N GLN A 56 4.33 -5.16 -14.00
CA GLN A 56 3.03 -4.54 -13.75
C GLN A 56 2.97 -3.08 -14.23
N LEU A 57 4.10 -2.40 -14.45
CA LEU A 57 4.15 -0.99 -14.82
C LEU A 57 3.32 -0.66 -16.06
N VAL A 58 3.60 -1.32 -17.18
CA VAL A 58 2.93 -1.02 -18.46
C VAL A 58 1.43 -1.35 -18.45
N PRO A 59 1.01 -2.52 -17.95
CA PRO A 59 -0.42 -2.82 -17.78
C PRO A 59 -1.14 -1.80 -16.89
N THR A 60 -0.55 -1.40 -15.77
CA THR A 60 -1.13 -0.42 -14.84
C THR A 60 -1.28 0.94 -15.50
N ILE A 61 -0.22 1.44 -16.15
CA ILE A 61 -0.26 2.72 -16.90
C ILE A 61 -1.37 2.68 -17.96
N SER A 62 -1.45 1.59 -18.73
CA SER A 62 -2.45 1.48 -19.78
C SER A 62 -3.88 1.47 -19.23
N ALA A 63 -4.13 0.67 -18.19
CA ALA A 63 -5.44 0.60 -17.57
C ALA A 63 -5.88 1.93 -16.95
N ILE A 64 -4.96 2.63 -16.27
CA ILE A 64 -5.27 3.88 -15.58
C ILE A 64 -5.33 5.04 -16.58
N LEU A 65 -4.25 5.30 -17.31
CA LEU A 65 -4.18 6.50 -18.13
C LEU A 65 -5.05 6.42 -19.38
N LEU A 66 -5.11 5.27 -20.05
CA LEU A 66 -5.92 5.14 -21.28
C LEU A 66 -7.36 4.78 -20.98
N ASP A 67 -7.59 3.69 -20.23
CA ASP A 67 -8.95 3.15 -20.09
C ASP A 67 -9.78 3.95 -19.08
N LYS A 68 -9.18 4.36 -17.94
CA LYS A 68 -9.90 5.13 -16.92
C LYS A 68 -9.96 6.63 -17.25
N TYR A 69 -8.80 7.26 -17.57
CA TYR A 69 -8.74 8.72 -17.73
C TYR A 69 -8.74 9.22 -19.18
N GLY A 70 -8.62 8.31 -20.15
CA GLY A 70 -8.72 8.67 -21.57
C GLY A 70 -7.58 9.54 -22.09
N TYR A 71 -6.36 9.41 -21.54
CA TYR A 71 -5.19 10.12 -22.03
C TYR A 71 -4.92 9.80 -23.50
N SER A 72 -4.51 10.81 -24.28
CA SER A 72 -3.94 10.57 -25.59
C SER A 72 -2.54 9.99 -25.48
N TYR A 73 -2.20 9.06 -26.37
CA TYR A 73 -0.87 8.46 -26.39
C TYR A 73 -0.28 8.42 -27.81
N TYR A 74 1.03 8.31 -27.86
CA TYR A 74 1.77 8.13 -29.12
C TYR A 74 3.05 7.37 -28.85
N SER A 75 3.27 6.29 -29.60
CA SER A 75 4.53 5.53 -29.58
C SER A 75 5.49 6.07 -30.63
N HIS A 76 6.68 6.45 -30.20
CA HIS A 76 7.73 7.05 -31.01
C HIS A 76 8.99 6.21 -30.93
N THR A 77 9.55 5.85 -32.12
CA THR A 77 10.89 5.24 -32.18
C THR A 77 11.92 6.35 -32.28
N MET A 78 12.88 6.35 -31.38
CA MET A 78 13.96 7.33 -31.36
C MET A 78 14.79 7.31 -32.64
N ARG A 79 14.98 8.47 -33.24
CA ARG A 79 15.77 8.63 -34.46
C ARG A 79 17.22 9.04 -34.22
N ILE A 80 17.49 9.46 -32.99
CA ILE A 80 18.81 9.88 -32.51
C ILE A 80 18.99 9.44 -31.08
N THR A 81 20.21 9.29 -30.65
CA THR A 81 20.52 9.17 -29.23
C THR A 81 20.44 10.54 -28.58
N LEU A 82 19.62 10.66 -27.49
CA LEU A 82 19.45 11.88 -26.75
C LEU A 82 19.89 11.68 -25.30
N SER A 83 20.94 12.39 -24.90
CA SER A 83 21.49 12.39 -23.52
C SER A 83 21.42 13.78 -22.86
N ASP A 84 21.11 14.82 -23.61
CA ASP A 84 20.91 16.18 -23.07
C ASP A 84 19.42 16.49 -22.96
N PHE A 85 18.93 16.55 -21.72
CA PHE A 85 17.52 16.80 -21.40
C PHE A 85 17.24 18.25 -21.02
N THR A 86 18.22 19.15 -21.12
CA THR A 86 18.11 20.55 -20.68
C THR A 86 16.89 21.25 -21.29
N ALA A 87 16.60 21.00 -22.57
CA ALA A 87 15.45 21.61 -23.23
C ALA A 87 14.12 21.07 -22.68
N ILE A 88 14.01 19.78 -22.40
CA ILE A 88 12.84 19.13 -21.82
C ILE A 88 12.61 19.66 -20.41
N LEU A 89 13.63 19.56 -19.55
CA LEU A 89 13.56 19.97 -18.13
C LEU A 89 13.33 21.47 -17.94
N LYS A 90 13.65 22.30 -18.93
CA LYS A 90 13.36 23.74 -18.91
C LYS A 90 11.93 24.07 -19.33
N GLU A 91 11.39 23.40 -20.34
CA GLU A 91 10.14 23.77 -20.97
C GLU A 91 8.94 22.98 -20.45
N VAL A 92 9.06 21.66 -20.25
CA VAL A 92 7.93 20.79 -19.89
C VAL A 92 7.36 21.07 -18.47
N PRO A 93 8.17 21.38 -17.44
CA PRO A 93 7.63 21.75 -16.12
C PRO A 93 6.71 22.98 -16.13
N ARG A 94 6.80 23.81 -17.15
CA ARG A 94 5.92 24.99 -17.34
C ARG A 94 4.54 24.65 -17.89
N TRP A 95 4.34 23.43 -18.38
CA TRP A 95 3.07 23.01 -18.95
C TRP A 95 2.04 22.75 -17.85
N LYS A 96 0.98 23.54 -17.88
CA LYS A 96 -0.13 23.48 -16.91
C LYS A 96 -1.41 22.94 -17.52
N ALA A 97 -1.46 22.78 -18.84
CA ALA A 97 -2.64 22.30 -19.55
C ALA A 97 -2.76 20.79 -19.57
N VAL A 98 -1.69 20.05 -19.36
CA VAL A 98 -1.67 18.58 -19.43
C VAL A 98 -0.67 18.01 -18.44
N ASP A 99 -0.96 16.83 -17.96
CA ASP A 99 0.02 15.94 -17.38
C ASP A 99 0.67 15.07 -18.46
N VAL A 100 1.91 14.64 -18.23
CA VAL A 100 2.69 13.89 -19.21
C VAL A 100 3.45 12.76 -18.53
N VAL A 101 3.36 11.56 -19.10
CA VAL A 101 4.12 10.38 -18.68
C VAL A 101 4.85 9.81 -19.89
N LEU A 102 6.13 9.48 -19.72
CA LEU A 102 6.94 8.79 -20.71
C LEU A 102 7.18 7.35 -20.27
N VAL A 103 6.98 6.41 -21.15
CA VAL A 103 7.37 5.01 -20.95
C VAL A 103 8.45 4.68 -21.99
N TYR A 104 9.65 4.46 -21.51
CA TYR A 104 10.81 4.11 -22.31
C TYR A 104 11.08 2.61 -22.18
N PHE A 105 11.14 1.92 -23.32
CA PHE A 105 11.40 0.49 -23.35
C PHE A 105 12.90 0.22 -23.54
N HIS A 106 13.59 0.09 -22.41
CA HIS A 106 15.03 -0.23 -22.42
C HIS A 106 15.23 -1.74 -22.64
N PRO A 107 16.13 -2.16 -23.53
CA PRO A 107 16.31 -3.58 -23.87
C PRO A 107 16.73 -4.47 -22.70
N ASP A 108 17.54 -3.94 -21.78
CA ASP A 108 18.08 -4.70 -20.65
C ASP A 108 17.32 -4.46 -19.34
N LEU A 109 16.77 -3.26 -19.13
CA LEU A 109 16.11 -2.87 -17.88
C LEU A 109 14.57 -3.00 -17.94
N GLY A 110 14.00 -3.25 -19.12
CA GLY A 110 12.56 -3.28 -19.31
C GLY A 110 11.95 -1.87 -19.44
N ALA A 111 10.70 -1.71 -19.05
CA ALA A 111 9.99 -0.45 -19.15
C ALA A 111 10.43 0.51 -18.03
N LEU A 112 10.91 1.68 -18.39
CA LEU A 112 11.22 2.78 -17.46
C LEU A 112 10.15 3.86 -17.60
N VAL A 113 9.61 4.32 -16.48
CA VAL A 113 8.55 5.32 -16.45
C VAL A 113 9.13 6.64 -15.95
N LEU A 114 8.96 7.69 -16.74
CA LEU A 114 9.57 8.99 -16.48
C LEU A 114 8.53 10.11 -16.48
N ASN A 115 8.61 10.99 -15.48
CA ASN A 115 7.90 12.24 -15.47
C ASN A 115 8.81 13.36 -16.04
N PRO A 116 8.51 13.91 -17.22
CA PRO A 116 9.36 14.97 -17.81
C PRO A 116 9.26 16.32 -17.09
N LYS A 117 8.42 16.43 -16.05
CA LYS A 117 8.38 17.56 -15.14
C LYS A 117 9.26 17.39 -13.90
N ASN A 118 9.67 16.15 -13.60
CA ASN A 118 10.54 15.80 -12.48
C ASN A 118 11.99 15.67 -12.95
N SER A 119 12.87 16.53 -12.46
CA SER A 119 14.30 16.48 -12.83
C SER A 119 15.04 15.26 -12.29
N GLU A 120 14.61 14.73 -11.14
CA GLU A 120 15.25 13.60 -10.46
C GLU A 120 15.24 12.33 -11.33
N HIS A 121 14.16 12.10 -12.10
CA HIS A 121 14.07 10.98 -13.03
C HIS A 121 15.14 11.00 -14.14
N PHE A 122 15.76 12.13 -14.37
CA PHE A 122 16.77 12.30 -15.43
C PHE A 122 18.21 12.39 -14.90
N GLU A 123 18.43 12.49 -13.59
CA GLU A 123 19.75 12.57 -12.99
C GLU A 123 20.58 11.29 -13.16
N SER A 124 19.94 10.14 -12.96
CA SER A 124 20.56 8.82 -13.15
C SER A 124 20.27 8.20 -14.52
N PHE A 125 19.47 8.87 -15.34
CA PHE A 125 19.04 8.35 -16.63
C PHE A 125 20.08 8.63 -17.71
N HIS A 126 20.64 7.57 -18.32
CA HIS A 126 21.75 7.65 -19.25
C HIS A 126 21.38 8.12 -20.65
N GLY A 127 20.09 8.28 -20.93
CA GLY A 127 19.58 8.80 -22.20
C GLY A 127 18.74 7.80 -22.99
N PHE A 128 18.00 8.35 -23.95
CA PHE A 128 17.25 7.57 -24.93
C PHE A 128 18.17 7.21 -26.09
N LYS A 129 18.24 5.94 -26.45
CA LYS A 129 19.10 5.49 -27.57
C LYS A 129 18.33 5.45 -28.88
N GLU A 130 19.05 5.63 -29.96
CA GLU A 130 18.52 5.49 -31.32
C GLU A 130 17.91 4.10 -31.52
N ASN A 131 16.76 4.04 -32.25
CA ASN A 131 15.97 2.86 -32.54
C ASN A 131 15.23 2.24 -31.34
N GLU A 132 15.27 2.84 -30.17
CA GLU A 132 14.48 2.39 -29.02
C GLU A 132 13.09 3.06 -28.99
N LEU A 133 12.13 2.39 -28.35
CA LEU A 133 10.74 2.79 -28.30
C LEU A 133 10.46 3.64 -27.07
N ILE A 134 9.75 4.76 -27.26
CA ILE A 134 9.16 5.56 -26.20
C ILE A 134 7.67 5.70 -26.47
N THR A 135 6.84 5.47 -25.44
CA THR A 135 5.43 5.83 -25.51
C THR A 135 5.19 7.07 -24.63
N ILE A 136 4.56 8.08 -25.24
CA ILE A 136 4.24 9.35 -24.61
C ILE A 136 2.76 9.31 -24.28
N TYR A 137 2.39 9.55 -23.03
CA TYR A 137 1.02 9.73 -22.59
C TYR A 137 0.83 11.21 -22.22
N ALA A 138 -0.28 11.81 -22.63
CA ALA A 138 -0.63 13.18 -22.27
C ALA A 138 -2.14 13.29 -22.02
N GLY A 139 -2.52 13.90 -20.91
CA GLY A 139 -3.93 14.05 -20.57
C GLY A 139 -4.15 14.87 -19.32
N GLN A 140 -5.38 14.85 -18.84
CA GLN A 140 -5.81 15.43 -17.56
C GLN A 140 -6.92 14.58 -16.94
N VAL A 141 -6.91 14.47 -15.63
CA VAL A 141 -7.88 13.65 -14.88
C VAL A 141 -9.29 14.26 -14.91
N ASP A 142 -9.39 15.58 -14.77
CA ASP A 142 -10.65 16.28 -14.47
C ASP A 142 -11.29 17.04 -15.65
N GLU A 143 -10.62 17.16 -16.79
CA GLU A 143 -11.12 17.96 -17.92
C GLU A 143 -11.52 17.10 -19.11
N LYS A 144 -12.80 17.18 -19.48
CA LYS A 144 -13.33 16.63 -20.71
C LYS A 144 -13.05 17.61 -21.86
N ASP A 145 -12.37 17.17 -22.92
CA ASP A 145 -12.07 17.92 -24.15
C ASP A 145 -10.70 18.65 -24.17
N THR A 146 -9.66 17.94 -23.68
CA THR A 146 -8.27 18.38 -23.74
C THR A 146 -7.50 17.88 -24.97
N SER A 147 -8.16 17.21 -25.89
CA SER A 147 -7.52 16.48 -27.00
C SER A 147 -6.62 17.36 -27.90
N LYS A 148 -6.87 18.67 -27.99
CA LYS A 148 -6.01 19.59 -28.72
C LYS A 148 -4.70 19.89 -27.95
N GLN A 149 -4.78 20.08 -26.64
CA GLN A 149 -3.65 20.31 -25.76
C GLN A 149 -2.76 19.06 -25.72
N GLU A 150 -3.37 17.91 -25.55
CA GLU A 150 -2.70 16.60 -25.53
C GLU A 150 -1.91 16.33 -26.80
N LYS A 151 -2.54 16.47 -27.96
CA LYS A 151 -1.87 16.32 -29.27
C LYS A 151 -0.74 17.31 -29.45
N THR A 152 -0.93 18.58 -29.00
CA THR A 152 0.09 19.61 -29.07
C THR A 152 1.27 19.27 -28.16
N ALA A 153 1.01 18.76 -26.95
CA ALA A 153 2.02 18.31 -25.99
C ALA A 153 2.86 17.17 -26.57
N ILE A 154 2.20 16.11 -27.06
CA ILE A 154 2.85 14.96 -27.70
C ILE A 154 3.73 15.42 -28.88
N GLN A 155 3.21 16.24 -29.79
CA GLN A 155 3.97 16.75 -30.94
C GLN A 155 5.16 17.62 -30.53
N THR A 156 5.02 18.40 -29.47
CA THR A 156 6.09 19.24 -28.97
C THR A 156 7.18 18.39 -28.30
N LEU A 157 6.77 17.38 -27.53
CA LEU A 157 7.67 16.44 -26.89
C LEU A 157 8.48 15.62 -27.92
N ILE A 158 7.86 15.15 -28.99
CA ILE A 158 8.55 14.47 -30.09
C ILE A 158 9.64 15.37 -30.69
N LYS A 159 9.39 16.68 -30.84
CA LYS A 159 10.42 17.59 -31.33
C LYS A 159 11.61 17.69 -30.36
N PHE A 160 11.37 17.71 -29.06
CA PHE A 160 12.46 17.67 -28.06
C PHE A 160 13.21 16.35 -28.14
N LEU A 161 12.51 15.22 -28.23
CA LEU A 161 13.13 13.89 -28.39
C LEU A 161 13.95 13.75 -29.69
N GLU A 162 13.60 14.51 -30.72
CA GLU A 162 14.40 14.63 -31.96
C GLU A 162 15.55 15.66 -31.84
N GLY A 163 15.85 16.15 -30.63
CA GLY A 163 16.94 17.11 -30.40
C GLY A 163 16.65 18.54 -30.86
N LYS A 164 15.39 18.87 -31.18
CA LYS A 164 14.99 20.22 -31.61
C LYS A 164 14.69 21.10 -30.42
N ASN A 165 15.36 22.22 -30.33
CA ASN A 165 15.07 23.21 -29.31
C ASN A 165 13.88 24.09 -29.78
N VAL A 166 12.69 23.82 -29.24
CA VAL A 166 11.45 24.54 -29.54
C VAL A 166 10.91 25.20 -28.29
N LYS A 167 10.18 26.30 -28.45
CA LYS A 167 9.48 26.94 -27.32
C LYS A 167 8.15 26.25 -27.09
N SER A 168 7.74 26.21 -25.83
CA SER A 168 6.43 25.70 -25.45
C SER A 168 5.30 26.53 -26.09
N PRO A 169 4.34 25.89 -26.75
CA PRO A 169 3.14 26.58 -27.25
C PRO A 169 2.31 27.18 -26.10
N ASP A 170 1.77 28.38 -26.31
CA ASP A 170 0.98 29.11 -25.30
C ASP A 170 -0.21 28.31 -24.76
N ILE A 171 -0.79 27.41 -25.57
CA ILE A 171 -1.90 26.56 -25.19
C ILE A 171 -1.52 25.57 -24.06
N LEU A 172 -0.24 25.22 -23.92
CA LEU A 172 0.25 24.30 -22.87
C LEU A 172 0.60 25.04 -21.57
N LEU A 173 0.78 26.35 -21.61
CA LEU A 173 1.21 27.14 -20.44
C LEU A 173 0.06 27.50 -19.51
N LYS A 174 -1.20 27.40 -19.98
CA LYS A 174 -2.39 27.77 -19.23
C LYS A 174 -3.11 26.51 -18.77
N GLY A 175 -3.40 26.40 -17.47
CA GLY A 175 -4.08 25.26 -16.89
C GLY A 175 -3.87 25.18 -15.39
N ARG A 176 -4.30 24.06 -14.79
CA ARG A 176 -4.23 23.83 -13.34
C ARG A 176 -3.18 22.78 -12.95
N ASN A 177 -2.76 21.96 -13.90
CA ASN A 177 -1.79 20.90 -13.63
C ASN A 177 -0.43 21.52 -13.28
N LYS A 178 0.06 21.24 -12.07
CA LYS A 178 1.36 21.64 -11.57
C LYS A 178 2.11 20.40 -11.14
N PHE A 179 3.41 20.42 -11.31
CA PHE A 179 4.26 19.39 -10.71
C PHE A 179 4.12 19.47 -9.18
N GLN A 180 3.92 18.32 -8.58
CA GLN A 180 3.98 18.09 -7.14
C GLN A 180 4.97 16.96 -6.93
N GLN A 181 5.92 17.14 -6.03
CA GLN A 181 6.82 16.08 -5.64
C GLN A 181 6.02 15.03 -4.88
N PHE A 182 6.19 13.79 -5.26
CA PHE A 182 5.55 12.66 -4.61
C PHE A 182 6.57 12.03 -3.66
N GLU A 183 6.18 11.90 -2.43
CA GLU A 183 6.88 11.11 -1.42
C GLU A 183 5.82 10.15 -0.89
N LEU A 184 6.10 8.85 -0.92
CA LEU A 184 5.28 7.91 -0.17
C LEU A 184 5.35 8.36 1.30
N GLU A 185 4.20 8.70 1.86
CA GLU A 185 4.11 8.83 3.30
C GLU A 185 4.52 7.45 3.84
N GLN A 186 5.70 7.39 4.45
CA GLN A 186 6.06 6.23 5.26
C GLN A 186 5.01 6.21 6.36
N GLU A 187 4.01 5.34 6.20
CA GLU A 187 3.02 5.14 7.24
C GLU A 187 3.80 4.82 8.51
N GLU A 188 3.91 5.82 9.38
CA GLU A 188 4.12 5.76 10.84
C GLU A 188 4.74 4.45 11.42
N GLU A 189 5.63 3.75 10.68
CA GLU A 189 6.42 2.67 11.28
C GLU A 189 7.39 3.24 12.34
N GLU A 190 7.86 4.49 12.16
CA GLU A 190 8.73 5.14 13.13
C GLU A 190 7.98 5.57 14.41
N GLU A 191 6.72 6.08 14.32
CA GLU A 191 5.90 6.35 15.52
C GLU A 191 5.57 5.06 16.30
N TRP A 192 5.46 3.94 15.60
CA TRP A 192 5.15 2.66 16.23
C TRP A 192 6.36 2.02 16.92
N GLU A 193 7.58 2.21 16.37
CA GLU A 193 8.81 1.75 17.01
C GLU A 193 9.14 2.59 18.26
N GLU A 194 8.93 3.92 18.25
CA GLU A 194 9.09 4.79 19.40
C GLU A 194 8.05 4.53 20.51
N GLU A 195 6.78 4.25 20.16
CA GLU A 195 5.75 3.84 21.13
C GLU A 195 6.03 2.43 21.71
N GLU A 196 6.55 1.48 20.91
CA GLU A 196 6.91 0.15 21.39
C GLU A 196 8.10 0.20 22.36
N GLU A 197 9.14 1.02 22.09
CA GLU A 197 10.28 1.21 23.00
C GLU A 197 9.83 1.90 24.30
N ALA A 198 8.90 2.85 24.25
CA ALA A 198 8.38 3.52 25.45
C ALA A 198 7.48 2.58 26.30
N GLU A 199 6.67 1.72 25.68
CA GLU A 199 5.85 0.73 26.39
C GLU A 199 6.73 -0.38 27.03
N GLU A 200 7.83 -0.80 26.38
CA GLU A 200 8.79 -1.76 26.94
C GLU A 200 9.60 -1.16 28.13
N GLU A 201 9.91 0.15 28.09
CA GLU A 201 10.56 0.83 29.22
C GLU A 201 9.61 1.01 30.43
N GLU A 202 8.31 1.30 30.22
CA GLU A 202 7.31 1.37 31.31
C GLU A 202 7.07 0.00 31.96
N GLU A 203 6.99 -1.10 31.17
CA GLU A 203 6.86 -2.46 31.73
C GLU A 203 8.11 -2.88 32.52
N ALA A 204 9.30 -2.43 32.10
CA ALA A 204 10.55 -2.70 32.82
C ALA A 204 10.67 -1.92 34.14
N GLU A 205 10.08 -0.73 34.26
CA GLU A 205 10.04 0.06 35.49
C GLU A 205 9.00 -0.47 36.48
N GLU A 206 7.86 -1.04 36.03
CA GLU A 206 6.86 -1.65 36.91
C GLU A 206 7.35 -2.97 37.60
N GLU A 207 8.26 -3.72 36.96
CA GLU A 207 8.86 -4.92 37.58
C GLU A 207 9.91 -4.61 38.66
N SER A 208 10.32 -3.35 38.84
CA SER A 208 11.41 -2.96 39.72
C SER A 208 11.00 -2.36 41.09
N VAL A 209 9.73 -2.44 41.51
CA VAL A 209 9.30 -1.96 42.81
C VAL A 209 9.49 -3.05 43.87
N PRO A 210 10.31 -2.83 44.92
CA PRO A 210 10.61 -3.86 45.90
C PRO A 210 9.42 -4.09 46.84
N GLU A 211 9.14 -5.36 47.08
CA GLU A 211 8.23 -5.83 48.14
C GLU A 211 8.58 -5.23 49.50
N GLY A 212 7.67 -4.46 50.04
CA GLY A 212 7.66 -4.06 51.44
C GLY A 212 6.65 -4.91 52.23
N GLU A 213 7.16 -5.62 53.19
CA GLU A 213 6.45 -6.49 54.11
C GLU A 213 5.33 -5.79 54.87
N GLU A 214 4.15 -6.42 54.95
CA GLU A 214 3.35 -6.38 56.19
C GLU A 214 2.53 -7.67 56.36
N GLU A 215 2.62 -8.18 57.56
CA GLU A 215 2.20 -9.51 58.04
C GLU A 215 0.70 -9.58 58.39
N GLU A 216 0.25 -10.84 58.33
CA GLU A 216 -0.80 -11.50 59.14
C GLU A 216 -2.30 -11.09 58.98
N GLU A 217 -3.09 -11.99 58.46
CA GLU A 217 -3.94 -12.90 59.28
C GLU A 217 -4.56 -14.01 58.43
N ALA A 218 -4.42 -15.20 58.94
CA ALA A 218 -4.87 -16.46 58.37
C ALA A 218 -6.37 -16.64 58.46
N GLU A 219 -7.05 -16.99 57.33
CA GLU A 219 -8.15 -17.96 57.40
C GLU A 219 -8.21 -18.76 56.09
N ALA A 220 -8.17 -20.08 56.28
CA ALA A 220 -8.24 -21.06 55.21
C ALA A 220 -9.58 -21.03 54.50
N GLN A 221 -9.61 -20.64 53.22
CA GLN A 221 -10.66 -20.98 52.30
C GLN A 221 -10.08 -21.35 50.96
N THR A 222 -10.49 -22.47 50.43
CA THR A 222 -10.23 -23.06 49.10
C THR A 222 -10.17 -22.00 48.01
N THR A 223 -9.00 -21.73 47.47
CA THR A 223 -8.80 -20.77 46.39
C THR A 223 -9.26 -21.32 45.07
N SER A 224 -10.50 -21.03 44.68
CA SER A 224 -10.83 -20.92 43.27
C SER A 224 -10.10 -19.68 42.75
N LYS A 225 -9.04 -19.83 41.98
CA LYS A 225 -8.34 -18.73 41.33
C LYS A 225 -9.37 -17.89 40.57
N LYS A 226 -9.51 -16.61 40.91
CA LYS A 226 -10.51 -15.73 40.29
C LYS A 226 -10.13 -15.50 38.84
N ARG A 227 -10.94 -15.99 37.92
CA ARG A 227 -10.88 -15.63 36.51
C ARG A 227 -11.01 -14.12 36.35
N ARG A 228 -10.00 -13.47 35.76
CA ARG A 228 -9.94 -12.03 35.49
C ARG A 228 -10.19 -11.78 34.00
N MET A 229 -10.54 -10.55 33.65
CA MET A 229 -10.64 -10.09 32.28
C MET A 229 -9.93 -8.74 32.15
N THR A 230 -9.12 -8.58 31.12
CA THR A 230 -8.45 -7.33 30.82
C THR A 230 -9.46 -6.23 30.46
N PRO A 231 -9.04 -4.95 30.48
CA PRO A 231 -9.76 -3.90 29.74
C PRO A 231 -9.95 -4.26 28.26
N PHE A 232 -10.74 -3.47 27.56
CA PHE A 232 -10.88 -3.59 26.12
C PHE A 232 -9.73 -2.85 25.43
N TYR A 233 -9.03 -3.56 24.56
CA TYR A 233 -7.99 -3.00 23.69
C TYR A 233 -8.58 -2.73 22.31
N SER A 234 -8.21 -1.61 21.72
CA SER A 234 -8.68 -1.19 20.41
C SER A 234 -7.72 -1.61 19.30
N ILE A 235 -8.27 -2.12 18.21
CA ILE A 235 -7.54 -2.46 16.99
C ILE A 235 -8.15 -1.64 15.85
N PRO A 236 -7.48 -0.60 15.35
CA PRO A 236 -7.93 0.12 14.17
C PRO A 236 -7.79 -0.77 12.94
N VAL A 237 -8.79 -0.74 12.07
CA VAL A 237 -8.75 -1.43 10.78
C VAL A 237 -8.15 -0.48 9.75
N THR A 238 -6.90 -0.72 9.40
CA THR A 238 -6.15 0.07 8.43
C THR A 238 -6.18 -0.53 7.03
N ASN A 239 -6.65 -1.77 6.89
CA ASN A 239 -6.92 -2.35 5.58
C ASN A 239 -8.23 -1.79 5.00
N GLU A 240 -8.21 -1.35 3.74
CA GLU A 240 -9.39 -0.76 3.08
C GLU A 240 -10.60 -1.69 3.06
N LEU A 241 -10.37 -2.99 2.93
CA LEU A 241 -11.36 -4.05 3.01
C LEU A 241 -10.91 -5.08 4.03
N PHE A 242 -11.54 -5.07 5.20
CA PHE A 242 -11.40 -6.19 6.14
C PHE A 242 -12.14 -7.41 5.57
N HIS A 243 -11.39 -8.25 4.88
CA HIS A 243 -11.92 -9.39 4.10
C HIS A 243 -11.51 -10.73 4.70
N ASN A 244 -11.83 -11.81 4.00
CA ASN A 244 -11.59 -13.17 4.47
C ASN A 244 -10.11 -13.44 4.82
N GLY A 245 -9.15 -12.80 4.13
CA GLY A 245 -7.73 -12.91 4.44
C GLY A 245 -7.39 -12.36 5.83
N ASN A 246 -7.90 -11.19 6.21
CA ASN A 246 -7.73 -10.63 7.54
C ASN A 246 -8.36 -11.52 8.62
N VAL A 247 -9.55 -12.05 8.34
CA VAL A 247 -10.24 -13.00 9.26
C VAL A 247 -9.42 -14.26 9.49
N GLU A 248 -8.86 -14.83 8.43
CA GLU A 248 -7.98 -16.01 8.53
C GLU A 248 -6.66 -15.69 9.27
N ALA A 249 -6.07 -14.52 9.05
CA ALA A 249 -4.90 -14.07 9.79
C ALA A 249 -5.22 -13.98 11.29
N TRP A 250 -6.29 -13.28 11.66
CA TRP A 250 -6.75 -13.17 13.05
C TRP A 250 -7.00 -14.52 13.69
N LYS A 251 -7.65 -15.43 12.97
CA LYS A 251 -7.87 -16.79 13.44
C LYS A 251 -6.56 -17.52 13.76
N LYS A 252 -5.56 -17.43 12.89
CA LYS A 252 -4.26 -18.04 13.11
C LYS A 252 -3.50 -17.41 14.29
N ILE A 253 -3.58 -16.07 14.44
CA ILE A 253 -2.98 -15.37 15.57
C ILE A 253 -3.62 -15.85 16.89
N ILE A 254 -4.97 -15.83 16.97
CA ILE A 254 -5.70 -16.28 18.17
C ILE A 254 -5.44 -17.77 18.46
N GLN A 255 -5.39 -18.62 17.43
CA GLN A 255 -5.03 -20.04 17.61
C GLN A 255 -3.61 -20.21 18.17
N SER A 256 -2.65 -19.40 17.69
CA SER A 256 -1.28 -19.41 18.19
C SER A 256 -1.23 -18.97 19.66
N TYR A 257 -1.96 -17.93 20.01
CA TYR A 257 -2.08 -17.44 21.39
C TYR A 257 -2.70 -18.50 22.31
N ASN A 258 -3.85 -19.03 21.95
CA ASN A 258 -4.54 -20.06 22.75
C ASN A 258 -3.72 -21.38 22.85
N ALA A 259 -2.91 -21.70 21.86
CA ALA A 259 -2.02 -22.87 21.91
C ALA A 259 -0.90 -22.70 22.97
N LYS A 260 -0.37 -21.48 23.13
CA LYS A 260 0.62 -21.16 24.18
C LYS A 260 -0.06 -20.97 25.55
N HIS A 261 -1.23 -20.36 25.59
CA HIS A 261 -1.96 -20.02 26.81
C HIS A 261 -3.35 -20.70 26.84
N PRO A 262 -3.42 -22.03 27.08
CA PRO A 262 -4.69 -22.77 26.98
C PRO A 262 -5.72 -22.40 28.07
N SER A 263 -5.31 -21.71 29.14
CA SER A 263 -6.18 -21.19 30.21
C SER A 263 -6.79 -19.82 29.89
N LEU A 264 -6.38 -19.19 28.80
CA LEU A 264 -6.82 -17.84 28.41
C LEU A 264 -7.78 -17.92 27.24
N GLU A 265 -8.74 -17.02 27.20
CA GLU A 265 -9.74 -16.88 26.13
C GLU A 265 -9.71 -15.47 25.57
N VAL A 266 -9.64 -15.33 24.25
CA VAL A 266 -9.70 -14.05 23.55
C VAL A 266 -11.15 -13.76 23.16
N TYR A 267 -11.65 -12.60 23.54
CA TYR A 267 -12.98 -12.10 23.23
C TYR A 267 -12.89 -10.94 22.25
N ILE A 268 -13.62 -11.03 21.14
CA ILE A 268 -13.66 -9.99 20.11
C ILE A 268 -15.01 -9.27 20.17
N TYR A 269 -14.98 -7.94 20.01
CA TYR A 269 -16.18 -7.11 19.97
C TYR A 269 -16.13 -6.15 18.79
N TYR A 270 -17.25 -5.96 18.13
CA TYR A 270 -17.40 -5.00 17.05
C TYR A 270 -18.75 -4.28 17.18
N GLU A 271 -18.75 -2.96 17.06
CA GLU A 271 -19.97 -2.11 17.24
C GLU A 271 -20.76 -2.43 18.52
N GLY A 272 -20.07 -2.79 19.61
CA GLY A 272 -20.69 -3.11 20.90
C GLY A 272 -21.19 -4.55 21.04
N GLU A 273 -21.14 -5.35 19.98
CA GLU A 273 -21.57 -6.75 19.99
C GLU A 273 -20.38 -7.70 20.15
N ARG A 274 -20.51 -8.71 21.00
CA ARG A 274 -19.51 -9.78 21.09
C ARG A 274 -19.58 -10.68 19.87
N ILE A 275 -18.43 -10.88 19.23
CA ILE A 275 -18.27 -11.73 18.06
C ILE A 275 -17.91 -13.15 18.53
N HIS A 276 -18.86 -14.07 18.42
CA HIS A 276 -18.65 -15.48 18.79
C HIS A 276 -17.95 -16.30 17.71
N ASP A 277 -18.15 -15.93 16.44
CA ASP A 277 -17.50 -16.53 15.29
C ASP A 277 -16.82 -15.41 14.49
N ILE A 278 -15.50 -15.44 14.45
CA ILE A 278 -14.71 -14.42 13.77
C ILE A 278 -15.06 -14.31 12.27
N HIS A 279 -15.57 -15.39 11.65
CA HIS A 279 -16.06 -15.34 10.28
C HIS A 279 -17.31 -14.47 10.13
N SER A 280 -18.01 -14.15 11.20
CA SER A 280 -19.15 -13.25 11.15
C SER A 280 -18.74 -11.80 10.84
N LEU A 281 -17.50 -11.40 11.12
CA LEU A 281 -16.96 -10.09 10.73
C LEU A 281 -16.92 -9.92 9.20
N PHE A 282 -16.76 -11.02 8.47
CA PHE A 282 -16.74 -11.03 7.01
C PHE A 282 -18.14 -11.10 6.38
N LYS A 283 -19.07 -11.91 6.94
CA LYS A 283 -20.37 -12.24 6.32
C LYS A 283 -21.22 -11.04 5.91
N TRP A 284 -20.96 -9.85 6.46
CA TRP A 284 -21.84 -8.69 6.31
C TRP A 284 -21.17 -7.46 5.67
N GLY A 285 -19.88 -7.54 5.31
CA GLY A 285 -19.14 -6.36 4.87
C GLY A 285 -19.20 -5.21 5.88
N LYS A 286 -19.37 -5.54 7.17
CA LYS A 286 -19.60 -4.57 8.25
C LYS A 286 -18.34 -3.81 8.63
N VAL A 287 -17.19 -4.49 8.61
CA VAL A 287 -15.93 -3.91 9.04
C VAL A 287 -15.32 -3.11 7.88
N LYS A 288 -15.21 -1.80 8.07
CA LYS A 288 -14.71 -0.85 7.07
C LYS A 288 -13.37 -0.29 7.52
N HIS A 289 -12.62 0.23 6.57
CA HIS A 289 -11.45 1.06 6.86
C HIS A 289 -11.78 2.15 7.89
N GLY A 290 -10.88 2.36 8.84
CA GLY A 290 -11.07 3.31 9.94
C GLY A 290 -12.05 2.87 11.04
N SER A 291 -12.70 1.69 10.92
CA SER A 291 -13.48 1.14 12.03
C SER A 291 -12.55 0.47 13.05
N THR A 292 -13.01 0.42 14.31
CA THR A 292 -12.25 -0.15 15.41
C THR A 292 -12.87 -1.46 15.86
N ILE A 293 -12.10 -2.53 15.93
CA ILE A 293 -12.45 -3.80 16.55
C ILE A 293 -11.86 -3.80 17.96
N LEU A 294 -12.63 -4.22 18.96
CA LEU A 294 -12.14 -4.34 20.33
C LEU A 294 -11.88 -5.80 20.67
N PHE A 295 -10.87 -6.04 21.51
CA PHE A 295 -10.66 -7.35 22.10
C PHE A 295 -10.40 -7.26 23.60
N ALA A 296 -10.59 -8.35 24.29
CA ALA A 296 -10.21 -8.55 25.68
C ALA A 296 -9.76 -9.99 25.89
N VAL A 297 -8.92 -10.20 26.89
CA VAL A 297 -8.47 -11.55 27.27
C VAL A 297 -9.01 -11.87 28.64
N ALA A 298 -9.54 -13.08 28.83
CA ALA A 298 -10.01 -13.53 30.11
C ALA A 298 -9.42 -14.89 30.49
N GLY A 299 -9.08 -15.04 31.76
CA GLY A 299 -8.52 -16.26 32.31
C GLY A 299 -7.77 -16.05 33.62
N GLU A 300 -6.94 -17.01 33.96
CA GLU A 300 -6.01 -16.94 35.06
C GLU A 300 -4.62 -16.67 34.50
N ASP A 301 -3.83 -15.81 35.14
CA ASP A 301 -2.45 -15.52 34.74
C ASP A 301 -2.37 -15.02 33.29
N ILE A 302 -2.91 -13.83 33.07
CA ILE A 302 -3.00 -13.22 31.73
C ILE A 302 -1.61 -12.69 31.35
N GLN A 303 -1.08 -13.15 30.23
CA GLN A 303 0.25 -12.82 29.72
C GLN A 303 0.21 -12.58 28.21
N ASP A 304 1.24 -11.94 27.66
CA ASP A 304 1.46 -11.71 26.23
C ASP A 304 0.30 -10.91 25.53
N VAL A 305 -0.42 -10.05 26.27
CA VAL A 305 -1.58 -9.30 25.71
C VAL A 305 -1.12 -8.22 24.75
N ALA A 306 -0.04 -7.48 25.06
CA ALA A 306 0.54 -6.47 24.18
C ALA A 306 1.01 -7.09 22.86
N LYS A 307 1.68 -8.24 22.93
CA LYS A 307 2.11 -9.00 21.77
C LYS A 307 0.93 -9.53 20.94
N LEU A 308 -0.16 -9.94 21.60
CA LEU A 308 -1.41 -10.31 20.92
C LEU A 308 -2.02 -9.09 20.21
N GLN A 309 -2.05 -7.93 20.85
CA GLN A 309 -2.54 -6.67 20.28
C GLN A 309 -1.77 -6.33 19.01
N ARG A 310 -0.43 -6.34 19.05
CA ARG A 310 0.43 -6.09 17.91
C ARG A 310 0.10 -7.01 16.72
N TYR A 311 0.04 -8.31 16.93
CA TYR A 311 -0.29 -9.24 15.85
C TYR A 311 -1.71 -9.09 15.32
N LEU A 312 -2.69 -8.75 16.17
CA LEU A 312 -4.05 -8.46 15.72
C LEU A 312 -4.11 -7.18 14.88
N ARG A 313 -3.33 -6.13 15.23
CA ARG A 313 -3.18 -4.92 14.40
C ARG A 313 -2.59 -5.28 13.04
N GLN A 314 -1.48 -6.00 12.98
CA GLN A 314 -0.90 -6.47 11.71
C GLN A 314 -1.92 -7.30 10.91
N GLY A 315 -2.70 -8.16 11.57
CA GLY A 315 -3.77 -8.92 10.93
C GLY A 315 -4.95 -8.06 10.44
N ALA A 316 -5.15 -6.85 10.98
CA ALA A 316 -6.15 -5.88 10.54
C ALA A 316 -5.61 -4.86 9.52
N SER A 317 -4.32 -4.92 9.22
CA SER A 317 -3.61 -4.08 8.27
C SER A 317 -3.35 -4.82 6.95
N PRO A 318 -2.80 -4.15 5.93
CA PRO A 318 -2.33 -4.81 4.72
C PRO A 318 -1.29 -5.92 4.94
N GLN A 319 -0.58 -5.91 6.06
CA GLN A 319 0.45 -6.92 6.40
C GLN A 319 -0.14 -8.28 6.83
N PHE A 320 -1.46 -8.45 6.87
CA PHE A 320 -2.13 -9.71 7.26
C PHE A 320 -1.61 -10.94 6.49
N GLU A 321 -1.11 -10.76 5.28
CA GLU A 321 -0.59 -11.84 4.43
C GLU A 321 0.60 -12.58 5.04
N SER A 322 1.39 -11.91 5.90
CA SER A 322 2.51 -12.54 6.59
C SER A 322 2.10 -13.76 7.40
N PHE A 323 0.89 -13.74 7.95
CA PHE A 323 0.31 -14.85 8.73
C PHE A 323 -0.28 -15.97 7.85
N LEU A 324 -0.48 -15.71 6.56
CA LEU A 324 -1.06 -16.65 5.61
C LEU A 324 -0.01 -17.46 4.83
N LYS A 325 1.27 -17.13 4.95
CA LYS A 325 2.37 -17.81 4.23
C LYS A 325 2.54 -19.31 4.58
N PHE A 326 1.93 -19.77 5.67
CA PHE A 326 2.01 -21.16 6.13
C PHE A 326 0.74 -21.95 5.78
N PRO A 327 0.82 -23.29 5.65
CA PRO A 327 -0.35 -24.13 5.35
C PRO A 327 -1.53 -23.87 6.30
N VAL A 328 -2.75 -24.07 5.82
CA VAL A 328 -3.99 -23.75 6.55
C VAL A 328 -4.06 -24.38 7.93
N ASN A 329 -3.56 -25.61 8.09
CA ASN A 329 -3.62 -26.35 9.34
C ASN A 329 -2.38 -26.17 10.24
N THR A 330 -1.47 -25.26 9.92
CA THR A 330 -0.26 -25.02 10.73
C THR A 330 -0.56 -23.97 11.78
N ILE A 331 -0.42 -24.32 13.06
CA ILE A 331 -0.43 -23.37 14.16
C ILE A 331 0.88 -22.58 14.08
N LEU A 332 0.77 -21.26 14.01
CA LEU A 332 1.93 -20.37 14.00
C LEU A 332 2.59 -20.38 15.39
N ASN A 333 3.90 -20.27 15.43
CA ASN A 333 4.64 -20.14 16.69
C ASN A 333 4.99 -18.65 16.89
N LEU A 334 3.96 -17.85 17.22
CA LEU A 334 4.09 -16.40 17.40
C LEU A 334 4.38 -16.01 18.85
N PHE A 335 3.95 -16.80 19.80
CA PHE A 335 4.05 -16.52 21.24
C PHE A 335 5.03 -17.42 21.98
#